data_97ced22739c437dc0fbf08f9c45956e5
#
_entry.id   97ced22739c437dc0fbf08f9c45956e5
#
_cell.length_a   1.000
_cell.length_b   1.000
_cell.length_c   1.000
_cell.angle_alpha   90.00
_cell.angle_beta   90.00
_cell.angle_gamma   90.00
#
_symmetry.space_group_name_H-M   'P 1'
#
loop_
_entity.id
_entity.type
_entity.pdbx_description
1 polymer ?
#
loop_
_entity_poly.entity_id
_entity_poly.type
_entity_poly.pdbx_seq_one_letter_code
_entity_poly.pdbx_strand_id
1 'polypeptide(L)'
;MVWMKKSYGKSPGYHVYTNEDMKRVQWCLDKKIKIAVIPNGTKWQIELNINDKIHLDPEIRQADEAYKKMYEYYKYYFDKHNN
;
A
#
# COMPACT_ATOMS: atom_id res chain seq x y z
N MET A 1 6.92 -17.41 15.35
CA MET A 1 6.82 -17.30 14.81
C MET A 1 7.11 -17.32 14.23
N VAL A 2 7.29 -17.54 14.25
CA VAL A 2 7.31 -17.48 13.47
C VAL A 2 7.25 -17.77 12.80
N TRP A 3 6.98 -18.07 12.65
CA TRP A 3 6.62 -18.21 11.80
C TRP A 3 6.73 -18.34 11.00
N MET A 4 6.79 -18.40 10.79
CA MET A 4 6.77 -18.43 9.97
C MET A 4 7.09 -18.36 9.23
N LYS A 5 7.52 -18.34 9.17
CA LYS A 5 7.71 -18.27 8.36
C LYS A 5 7.84 -18.56 7.63
N LYS A 6 7.85 -18.75 7.44
CA LYS A 6 7.95 -19.10 6.72
C LYS A 6 7.53 -19.19 5.46
N SER A 7 7.23 -19.41 5.07
CA SER A 7 7.06 -19.68 3.68
C SER A 7 5.91 -18.93 3.02
N TYR A 8 4.90 -18.63 3.74
CA TYR A 8 3.79 -17.88 3.18
C TYR A 8 4.20 -16.52 2.66
N GLY A 9 5.18 -15.93 3.19
CA GLY A 9 5.65 -14.67 2.67
C GLY A 9 6.50 -14.80 1.43
N LYS A 10 6.55 -15.99 0.87
CA LYS A 10 7.43 -16.28 -0.26
C LYS A 10 6.71 -16.30 -1.59
N SER A 11 5.46 -15.94 -1.66
CA SER A 11 4.80 -15.85 -2.95
C SER A 11 5.54 -14.87 -3.84
N PRO A 12 5.90 -15.28 -5.06
CA PRO A 12 6.60 -14.36 -5.96
C PRO A 12 5.77 -13.11 -6.20
N GLY A 13 6.41 -11.96 -6.18
CA GLY A 13 5.75 -10.71 -6.46
C GLY A 13 5.13 -10.02 -5.27
N TYR A 14 4.96 -10.71 -4.15
CA TYR A 14 4.42 -10.06 -2.97
C TYR A 14 5.44 -9.12 -2.35
N HIS A 15 4.96 -7.92 -2.04
CA HIS A 15 5.77 -6.98 -1.31
C HIS A 15 5.81 -7.37 0.16
N VAL A 16 7.01 -7.48 0.72
CA VAL A 16 7.19 -7.71 2.15
C VAL A 16 7.50 -6.35 2.77
N TYR A 17 6.55 -5.81 3.50
CA TYR A 17 6.76 -4.47 4.04
C TYR A 17 7.70 -4.51 5.24
N THR A 18 8.45 -3.43 5.37
CA THR A 18 9.53 -3.29 6.37
C THR A 18 9.08 -2.32 7.45
N ASN A 19 9.93 -2.14 8.47
CA ASN A 19 9.69 -1.11 9.48
C ASN A 19 9.64 0.28 8.86
N GLU A 20 10.42 0.52 7.82
CA GLU A 20 10.38 1.79 7.11
C GLU A 20 9.02 2.01 6.45
N ASP A 21 8.49 0.96 5.83
CA ASP A 21 7.15 1.05 5.24
C ASP A 21 6.12 1.38 6.30
N MET A 22 6.20 0.75 7.47
CA MET A 22 5.26 1.00 8.55
C MET A 22 5.33 2.44 9.04
N LYS A 23 6.52 3.00 9.15
CA LYS A 23 6.70 4.40 9.53
C LYS A 23 6.05 5.33 8.51
N ARG A 24 6.23 5.05 7.23
CA ARG A 24 5.64 5.85 6.18
C ARG A 24 4.12 5.78 6.22
N VAL A 25 3.59 4.59 6.40
CA VAL A 25 2.13 4.40 6.50
C VAL A 25 1.58 5.17 7.69
N GLN A 26 2.20 5.02 8.86
CA GLN A 26 1.72 5.70 10.06
C GLN A 26 1.77 7.21 9.89
N TRP A 27 2.86 7.73 9.33
CA TRP A 27 2.98 9.17 9.08
C TRP A 27 1.86 9.65 8.16
N CYS A 28 1.59 8.89 7.10
CA CYS A 28 0.54 9.27 6.15
C CYS A 28 -0.84 9.26 6.80
N LEU A 29 -1.13 8.23 7.59
CA LEU A 29 -2.41 8.15 8.27
C LEU A 29 -2.60 9.33 9.23
N ASP A 30 -1.54 9.74 9.91
CA ASP A 30 -1.59 10.89 10.80
C ASP A 30 -1.87 12.18 10.04
N LYS A 31 -1.53 12.22 8.77
CA LYS A 31 -1.77 13.38 7.90
C LYS A 31 -3.04 13.26 7.08
N LYS A 32 -3.89 12.29 7.41
CA LYS A 32 -5.15 12.04 6.71
C LYS A 32 -4.94 11.61 5.25
N ILE A 33 -3.90 10.84 5.02
CA ILE A 33 -3.60 10.21 3.73
C ILE A 33 -3.74 8.72 3.94
N LYS A 34 -4.81 8.15 3.39
CA LYS A 34 -5.09 6.72 3.53
C LYS A 34 -5.17 6.10 2.15
N ILE A 35 -4.37 5.07 1.93
CA ILE A 35 -4.32 4.41 0.64
C ILE A 35 -4.68 2.95 0.86
N ALA A 36 -5.67 2.46 0.13
CA ALA A 36 -6.21 1.15 0.35
C ALA A 36 -6.28 0.38 -0.97
N VAL A 37 -6.23 -0.94 -0.85
CA VAL A 37 -6.44 -1.84 -1.96
C VAL A 37 -7.86 -2.37 -1.85
N ILE A 38 -8.68 -2.10 -2.85
CA ILE A 38 -10.08 -2.50 -2.85
C ILE A 38 -10.34 -3.47 -4.01
N PRO A 39 -11.29 -4.38 -3.84
CA PRO A 39 -11.60 -5.33 -4.90
C PRO A 39 -12.32 -4.67 -6.07
N ASN A 40 -12.02 -5.16 -7.27
CA ASN A 40 -12.71 -4.75 -8.48
C ASN A 40 -12.80 -5.99 -9.38
N GLY A 41 -13.93 -6.70 -9.28
CA GLY A 41 -14.09 -7.97 -9.96
C GLY A 41 -13.11 -9.01 -9.40
N THR A 42 -12.33 -9.62 -10.27
CA THR A 42 -11.32 -10.60 -9.86
C THR A 42 -9.96 -9.96 -9.59
N LYS A 43 -9.87 -8.66 -9.73
CA LYS A 43 -8.62 -7.93 -9.56
C LYS A 43 -8.79 -6.88 -8.48
N TRP A 44 -7.81 -5.98 -8.39
CA TRP A 44 -7.75 -5.01 -7.31
C TRP A 44 -7.44 -3.62 -7.84
N GLN A 45 -7.96 -2.63 -7.13
CA GLN A 45 -7.79 -1.23 -7.50
C GLN A 45 -7.33 -0.47 -6.26
N ILE A 46 -6.61 0.62 -6.48
CA ILE A 46 -6.11 1.42 -5.37
C ILE A 46 -7.01 2.64 -5.17
N GLU A 47 -7.42 2.83 -3.92
CA GLU A 47 -8.21 3.98 -3.52
C GLU A 47 -7.35 4.89 -2.68
N LEU A 48 -7.30 6.16 -3.06
CA LEU A 48 -6.57 7.17 -2.30
C LEU A 48 -7.57 8.10 -1.63
N ASN A 49 -7.53 8.13 -0.32
CA ASN A 49 -8.38 9.03 0.46
C ASN A 49 -7.45 10.07 1.09
N ILE A 50 -7.49 11.29 0.57
CA ILE A 50 -6.62 12.36 1.01
C ILE A 50 -7.49 13.51 1.51
N ASN A 51 -7.42 13.78 2.81
CA ASN A 51 -8.23 14.82 3.45
C ASN A 51 -9.72 14.63 3.15
N ASP A 52 -10.18 13.37 3.23
CA ASP A 52 -11.58 12.97 3.02
C ASP A 52 -12.04 13.08 1.57
N LYS A 53 -11.11 13.32 0.65
CA LYS A 53 -11.41 13.28 -0.78
C LYS A 53 -10.91 11.97 -1.35
N ILE A 54 -11.78 11.27 -2.05
CA ILE A 54 -11.49 9.94 -2.56
C ILE A 54 -11.16 10.01 -4.03
N HIS A 55 -10.03 9.42 -4.38
CA HIS A 55 -9.59 9.27 -5.77
C HIS A 55 -9.30 7.80 -6.02
N LEU A 56 -9.62 7.32 -7.21
CA LEU A 56 -9.29 5.97 -7.60
C LEU A 56 -8.17 6.01 -8.63
N ASP A 57 -7.14 5.19 -8.38
CA ASP A 57 -6.14 4.95 -9.41
C ASP A 57 -6.85 4.20 -10.53
N PRO A 58 -6.81 4.68 -11.77
CA PRO A 58 -7.59 4.05 -12.84
C PRO A 58 -7.09 2.65 -13.24
N GLU A 59 -5.90 2.29 -12.82
CA GLU A 59 -5.32 1.01 -13.22
C GLU A 59 -5.79 -0.11 -12.32
N ILE A 60 -6.18 -1.23 -12.93
CA ILE A 60 -6.62 -2.42 -12.23
C ILE A 60 -5.46 -3.41 -12.23
N ARG A 61 -5.13 -3.96 -11.05
CA ARG A 61 -3.92 -4.75 -10.87
C ARG A 61 -4.21 -6.08 -10.21
N GLN A 62 -3.26 -7.01 -10.34
CA GLN A 62 -3.26 -8.22 -9.52
C GLN A 62 -2.96 -7.84 -8.06
N ALA A 63 -3.32 -8.74 -7.13
CA ALA A 63 -3.19 -8.43 -5.71
C ALA A 63 -1.79 -8.02 -5.30
N ASP A 64 -0.78 -8.79 -5.72
CA ASP A 64 0.60 -8.49 -5.35
C ASP A 64 1.07 -7.14 -5.89
N GLU A 65 0.70 -6.85 -7.14
CA GLU A 65 1.06 -5.58 -7.75
C GLU A 65 0.33 -4.42 -7.07
N ALA A 66 -0.93 -4.63 -6.68
CA ALA A 66 -1.71 -3.59 -6.03
C ALA A 66 -1.12 -3.24 -4.67
N TYR A 67 -0.75 -4.24 -3.87
CA TYR A 67 -0.15 -3.98 -2.56
C TYR A 67 1.21 -3.32 -2.68
N LYS A 68 2.01 -3.75 -3.64
CA LYS A 68 3.30 -3.12 -3.90
C LYS A 68 3.10 -1.64 -4.26
N LYS A 69 2.14 -1.37 -5.12
CA LYS A 69 1.86 0.01 -5.54
C LYS A 69 1.33 0.84 -4.39
N MET A 70 0.53 0.24 -3.50
CA MET A 70 0.05 0.93 -2.32
C MET A 70 1.20 1.46 -1.47
N TYR A 71 2.22 0.62 -1.22
CA TYR A 71 3.37 1.05 -0.44
C TYR A 71 4.20 2.10 -1.19
N GLU A 72 4.25 2.03 -2.51
CA GLU A 72 4.92 3.05 -3.32
C GLU A 72 4.20 4.40 -3.18
N TYR A 73 2.87 4.39 -3.12
CA TYR A 73 2.11 5.62 -2.90
C TYR A 73 2.41 6.21 -1.52
N TYR A 74 2.44 5.37 -0.49
CA TYR A 74 2.77 5.85 0.85
C TYR A 74 4.17 6.45 0.88
N LYS A 75 5.14 5.79 0.24
CA LYS A 75 6.49 6.32 0.15
C LYS A 75 6.50 7.65 -0.59
N TYR A 76 5.77 7.74 -1.69
CA TYR A 76 5.71 8.97 -2.48
C TYR A 76 5.21 10.15 -1.64
N TYR A 77 4.11 9.97 -0.93
CA TYR A 77 3.57 11.07 -0.14
C TYR A 77 4.45 11.40 1.04
N PHE A 78 5.04 10.40 1.66
CA PHE A 78 5.97 10.63 2.76
C PHE A 78 7.18 11.44 2.28
N ASP A 79 7.80 11.01 1.19
CA ASP A 79 9.00 11.68 0.66
C ASP A 79 8.68 13.11 0.21
N LYS A 80 7.53 13.28 -0.42
CA LYS A 80 7.11 14.58 -0.93
C LYS A 80 6.98 15.62 0.19
N HIS A 81 6.49 15.19 1.35
CA HIS A 81 6.25 16.10 2.46
C HIS A 81 7.43 16.22 3.42
N ASN A 82 8.43 15.36 3.30
CA ASN A 82 9.57 15.33 4.21
C ASN A 82 10.89 15.68 3.53
N ASN A 83 10.86 16.16 2.33
CA ASN A 83 12.07 16.60 1.60
C ASN A 83 12.05 18.09 1.41
#